data_820d39bdd01e85c17d0d8a89d184d50e
#
_entry.id   820d39bdd01e85c17d0d8a89d184d50e
#
_cell.length_a   1.000
_cell.length_b   1.000
_cell.length_c   1.000
_cell.angle_alpha   90.00
_cell.angle_beta   90.00
_cell.angle_gamma   90.00
#
_symmetry.space_group_name_H-M   'P 1'
#
loop_
_entity.id
_entity.type
_entity.pdbx_description
1 polymer ?
#
loop_
_entity_poly.entity_id
_entity_poly.type
_entity_poly.pdbx_seq_one_letter_code
_entity_poly.pdbx_strand_id
1 'polypeptide(L)'
;MQTVKMVITGPFSSGKTEFIKTISEIDVVSTERSITPDSVESQEKSETTVAMDFGRITVDNDLVLYLFGTPGQRRFDFMWEILAEGMLGFVVMVDSSKPETFREARSILETFRAYAPTPYVVAANKQDHADAWKPEDLRIALRIEDENVKLLPCIATDIEYVREVLLELLYSILEEMDSN
;
A
#
# COMPACT_ATOMS: atom_id res chain seq x y z
N MET A 1 8.93 23.28 -3.30
CA MET A 1 9.05 21.86 -2.94
C MET A 1 7.66 21.26 -2.83
N GLN A 2 7.29 20.41 -3.78
CA GLN A 2 5.99 19.72 -3.79
C GLN A 2 6.11 18.42 -3.02
N THR A 3 5.08 18.10 -2.26
CA THR A 3 4.97 16.82 -1.55
C THR A 3 3.79 16.03 -2.06
N VAL A 4 4.02 14.76 -2.36
CA VAL A 4 2.99 13.82 -2.78
C VAL A 4 2.87 12.74 -1.72
N LYS A 5 1.68 12.62 -1.14
CA LYS A 5 1.35 11.54 -0.20
C LYS A 5 0.80 10.35 -0.97
N MET A 6 1.46 9.21 -0.82
CA MET A 6 1.03 7.92 -1.36
C MET A 6 0.81 6.94 -0.22
N VAL A 7 -0.25 6.15 -0.32
CA VAL A 7 -0.55 5.09 0.64
C VAL A 7 -0.22 3.74 0.02
N ILE A 8 0.46 2.89 0.78
CA ILE A 8 0.76 1.51 0.42
C ILE A 8 -0.13 0.62 1.28
N THR A 9 -1.11 0.00 0.67
CA THR A 9 -2.10 -0.84 1.36
C THR A 9 -2.11 -2.26 0.82
N GLY A 10 -2.85 -3.14 1.46
CA GLY A 10 -2.96 -4.54 1.06
C GLY A 10 -3.11 -5.46 2.28
N PRO A 11 -3.38 -6.76 2.06
CA PRO A 11 -3.51 -7.74 3.12
C PRO A 11 -2.27 -7.85 4.01
N PHE A 12 -2.43 -8.40 5.18
CA PHE A 12 -1.32 -8.76 6.05
C PHE A 12 -0.30 -9.66 5.32
N SER A 13 0.98 -9.39 5.50
CA SER A 13 2.09 -10.12 4.83
C SER A 13 2.14 -9.99 3.30
N SER A 14 1.47 -9.01 2.70
CA SER A 14 1.54 -8.76 1.25
C SER A 14 2.85 -8.13 0.77
N GLY A 15 3.70 -7.65 1.69
CA GLY A 15 5.01 -7.08 1.39
C GLY A 15 5.10 -5.55 1.50
N LYS A 16 4.14 -4.88 2.12
CA LYS A 16 4.11 -3.41 2.26
C LYS A 16 5.35 -2.84 2.95
N THR A 17 5.75 -3.42 4.06
CA THR A 17 6.92 -2.99 4.82
C THR A 17 8.21 -3.12 4.01
N GLU A 18 8.41 -4.25 3.33
CA GLU A 18 9.57 -4.47 2.47
C GLU A 18 9.57 -3.53 1.27
N PHE A 19 8.41 -3.28 0.67
CA PHE A 19 8.27 -2.33 -0.43
C PHE A 19 8.77 -0.93 -0.05
N ILE A 20 8.33 -0.42 1.11
CA ILE A 20 8.74 0.90 1.61
C ILE A 20 10.23 0.90 1.99
N LYS A 21 10.72 -0.13 2.68
CA LYS A 21 12.13 -0.24 3.06
C LYS A 21 13.07 -0.26 1.86
N THR A 22 12.68 -0.91 0.78
CA THR A 22 13.51 -1.05 -0.42
C THR A 22 13.80 0.29 -1.09
N ILE A 23 12.87 1.22 -1.05
CA ILE A 23 12.95 2.48 -1.79
C ILE A 23 13.20 3.71 -0.91
N SER A 24 12.88 3.65 0.38
CA SER A 24 13.00 4.80 1.28
C SER A 24 14.45 5.24 1.45
N GLU A 25 14.69 6.54 1.30
CA GLU A 25 16.00 7.18 1.57
C GLU A 25 16.26 7.41 3.05
N ILE A 26 15.24 7.24 3.89
CA ILE A 26 15.34 7.29 5.35
C ILE A 26 15.08 5.90 5.93
N ASP A 27 15.56 5.66 7.16
CA ASP A 27 15.15 4.48 7.89
C ASP A 27 13.63 4.49 8.07
N VAL A 28 12.98 3.36 7.74
CA VAL A 28 11.53 3.26 7.85
C VAL A 28 11.12 3.36 9.31
N VAL A 29 10.34 4.39 9.62
CA VAL A 29 9.80 4.59 10.95
C VAL A 29 8.56 3.70 11.09
N SER A 30 8.71 2.60 11.83
CA SER A 30 7.58 1.78 12.25
C SER A 30 7.13 2.29 13.61
N THR A 31 5.97 2.97 13.65
CA THR A 31 5.39 3.39 14.92
C THR A 31 4.66 2.21 15.55
N GLU A 32 5.36 1.47 16.39
CA GLU A 32 4.72 0.54 17.32
C GLU A 32 4.13 1.35 18.47
N ARG A 33 2.82 1.57 18.45
CA ARG A 33 2.10 2.10 19.60
C ARG A 33 1.38 0.97 20.29
N SER A 34 1.73 0.74 21.54
CA SER A 34 0.92 -0.05 22.47
C SER A 34 -0.37 0.73 22.73
N ILE A 35 -1.49 0.29 22.20
CA ILE A 35 -2.79 0.82 22.57
C ILE A 35 -3.24 0.06 23.80
N THR A 36 -3.17 0.70 24.95
CA THR A 36 -3.83 0.21 26.15
C THR A 36 -5.29 0.64 26.05
N PRO A 37 -6.26 -0.28 26.00
CA PRO A 37 -7.65 0.12 26.12
C PRO A 37 -7.87 0.70 27.53
N ASP A 38 -8.26 1.96 27.61
CA ASP A 38 -8.77 2.55 28.86
C ASP A 38 -10.13 1.92 29.16
N SER A 39 -10.15 0.77 29.81
CA SER A 39 -11.31 0.29 30.56
C SER A 39 -10.94 -0.87 31.47
N VAL A 40 -10.95 -0.55 32.76
CA VAL A 40 -11.37 -1.36 33.90
C VAL A 40 -10.99 -2.85 33.93
N GLU A 41 -10.08 -3.17 34.87
CA GLU A 41 -10.00 -4.39 35.65
C GLU A 41 -10.26 -5.73 34.93
N SER A 42 -9.23 -6.25 34.30
CA SER A 42 -8.91 -7.68 34.40
C SER A 42 -7.48 -7.95 33.92
N GLN A 43 -6.81 -8.77 34.67
CA GLN A 43 -5.43 -9.18 34.52
C GLN A 43 -5.22 -9.96 33.21
N GLU A 44 -4.83 -9.25 32.16
CA GLU A 44 -4.00 -9.70 31.06
C GLU A 44 -3.77 -8.48 30.16
N LYS A 45 -2.61 -7.85 30.32
CA LYS A 45 -2.16 -6.76 29.44
C LYS A 45 -1.80 -7.38 28.09
N SER A 46 -2.78 -7.49 27.20
CA SER A 46 -2.48 -7.70 25.79
C SER A 46 -2.08 -6.35 25.20
N GLU A 47 -0.81 -6.05 25.17
CA GLU A 47 -0.26 -4.94 24.41
C GLU A 47 -0.52 -5.22 22.94
N THR A 48 -1.42 -4.45 22.32
CA THR A 48 -1.67 -4.51 20.88
C THR A 48 -0.80 -3.47 20.20
N THR A 49 0.20 -3.94 19.48
CA THR A 49 1.09 -3.10 18.68
C THR A 49 0.42 -2.76 17.35
N VAL A 50 0.16 -1.48 17.12
CA VAL A 50 -0.25 -0.97 15.80
C VAL A 50 1.01 -0.50 15.08
N ALA A 51 1.40 -1.21 14.04
CA ALA A 51 2.53 -0.85 13.22
C ALA A 51 2.06 -0.11 11.95
N MET A 52 2.47 1.13 11.80
CA MET A 52 2.37 1.91 10.57
C MET A 52 3.78 2.17 10.06
N ASP A 53 4.01 1.91 8.78
CA ASP A 53 5.29 2.20 8.16
C ASP A 53 5.28 3.59 7.50
N PHE A 54 6.36 4.32 7.65
CA PHE A 54 6.56 5.59 6.98
C PHE A 54 7.91 5.61 6.28
N GLY A 55 7.90 5.98 5.01
CA GLY A 55 9.10 6.17 4.20
C GLY A 55 9.05 7.48 3.41
N ARG A 56 10.22 7.90 2.92
CA ARG A 56 10.38 9.13 2.16
C ARG A 56 11.33 8.90 0.99
N ILE A 57 11.00 9.53 -0.15
CA ILE A 57 11.84 9.55 -1.35
C ILE A 57 11.88 10.96 -1.92
N THR A 58 13.06 11.46 -2.23
CA THR A 58 13.25 12.66 -3.03
C THR A 58 13.39 12.25 -4.49
N VAL A 59 12.42 12.61 -5.32
CA VAL A 59 12.42 12.24 -6.75
C VAL A 59 13.22 13.24 -7.57
N ASP A 60 13.09 14.53 -7.25
CA ASP A 60 13.81 15.64 -7.89
C ASP A 60 13.97 16.76 -6.86
N ASN A 61 14.74 17.80 -7.19
CA ASN A 61 15.02 18.94 -6.30
C ASN A 61 13.75 19.56 -5.69
N ASP A 62 12.61 19.42 -6.35
CA ASP A 62 11.34 20.02 -5.93
C ASP A 62 10.22 19.03 -5.61
N LEU A 63 10.44 17.71 -5.72
CA LEU A 63 9.40 16.70 -5.50
C LEU A 63 9.83 15.66 -4.47
N VAL A 64 9.05 15.55 -3.42
CA VAL A 64 9.21 14.52 -2.37
C VAL A 64 7.97 13.66 -2.26
N LEU A 65 8.16 12.35 -2.26
CA LEU A 65 7.13 11.36 -2.01
C LEU A 65 7.15 10.94 -0.55
N TYR A 66 6.01 10.99 0.11
CA TYR A 66 5.78 10.38 1.41
C TYR A 66 4.97 9.10 1.25
N LEU A 67 5.54 7.99 1.73
CA LEU A 67 4.93 6.67 1.66
C LEU A 67 4.43 6.24 3.03
N PHE A 68 3.14 5.93 3.12
CA PHE A 68 2.51 5.45 4.33
C PHE A 68 2.01 4.03 4.12
N GLY A 69 2.59 3.07 4.85
CA GLY A 69 2.14 1.69 4.86
C GLY A 69 1.01 1.48 5.86
N THR A 70 -0.11 0.93 5.40
CA THR A 70 -1.25 0.66 6.29
C THR A 70 -1.05 -0.62 7.10
N PRO A 71 -1.61 -0.70 8.33
CA PRO A 71 -1.69 -1.97 9.03
C PRO A 71 -2.53 -2.97 8.23
N GLY A 72 -1.99 -4.17 7.99
CA GLY A 72 -2.68 -5.20 7.19
C GLY A 72 -3.74 -5.99 7.96
N GLN A 73 -3.74 -5.94 9.28
CA GLN A 73 -4.71 -6.65 10.11
C GLN A 73 -6.04 -5.86 10.20
N ARG A 74 -7.16 -6.55 10.00
CA ARG A 74 -8.50 -5.93 9.99
C ARG A 74 -8.87 -5.18 11.28
N ARG A 75 -8.37 -5.63 12.42
CA ARG A 75 -8.61 -4.94 13.71
C ARG A 75 -8.07 -3.49 13.74
N PHE A 76 -7.24 -3.11 12.76
CA PHE A 76 -6.66 -1.77 12.63
C PHE A 76 -7.22 -0.98 11.44
N ASP A 77 -8.30 -1.44 10.84
CA ASP A 77 -8.94 -0.79 9.69
C ASP A 77 -9.44 0.63 10.00
N PHE A 78 -9.71 0.94 11.26
CA PHE A 78 -10.05 2.30 11.70
C PHE A 78 -8.95 3.34 11.38
N MET A 79 -7.70 2.90 11.19
CA MET A 79 -6.60 3.78 10.80
C MET A 79 -6.55 4.06 9.30
N TRP A 80 -7.18 3.23 8.48
CA TRP A 80 -7.09 3.34 7.03
C TRP A 80 -7.67 4.64 6.50
N GLU A 81 -8.82 5.06 7.00
CA GLU A 81 -9.46 6.31 6.60
C GLU A 81 -8.58 7.52 6.98
N ILE A 82 -8.00 7.51 8.16
CA ILE A 82 -7.08 8.56 8.62
C ILE A 82 -5.84 8.62 7.71
N LEU A 83 -5.26 7.47 7.38
CA LEU A 83 -4.10 7.39 6.50
C LEU A 83 -4.43 7.82 5.06
N ALA A 84 -5.64 7.53 4.58
CA ALA A 84 -6.10 7.92 3.26
C ALA A 84 -6.34 9.43 3.12
N GLU A 85 -6.52 10.16 4.23
CA GLU A 85 -6.74 11.59 4.19
C GLU A 85 -5.56 12.33 3.54
N GLY A 86 -5.84 13.09 2.49
CA GLY A 86 -4.85 13.85 1.74
C GLY A 86 -3.93 13.01 0.85
N MET A 87 -4.18 11.72 0.68
CA MET A 87 -3.43 10.94 -0.32
C MET A 87 -3.77 11.40 -1.73
N LEU A 88 -2.76 11.40 -2.60
CA LEU A 88 -2.94 11.69 -4.03
C LEU A 88 -3.02 10.42 -4.88
N GLY A 89 -2.67 9.29 -4.33
CA GLY A 89 -2.80 7.97 -4.92
C GLY A 89 -2.42 6.86 -3.96
N PHE A 90 -2.70 5.62 -4.33
CA PHE A 90 -2.36 4.47 -3.50
C PHE A 90 -1.94 3.24 -4.30
N VAL A 91 -1.15 2.40 -3.68
CA VAL A 91 -0.73 1.09 -4.19
C VAL A 91 -1.44 0.01 -3.39
N VAL A 92 -2.07 -0.94 -4.07
CA VAL A 92 -2.57 -2.17 -3.44
C VAL A 92 -1.56 -3.28 -3.66
N MET A 93 -0.91 -3.72 -2.59
CA MET A 93 0.01 -4.85 -2.61
C MET A 93 -0.78 -6.16 -2.51
N VAL A 94 -0.49 -7.10 -3.38
CA VAL A 94 -1.11 -8.43 -3.39
C VAL A 94 -0.01 -9.50 -3.37
N ASP A 95 -0.11 -10.46 -2.47
CA ASP A 95 0.74 -11.65 -2.52
C ASP A 95 0.25 -12.58 -3.62
N SER A 96 0.93 -12.57 -4.76
CA SER A 96 0.54 -13.32 -5.95
C SER A 96 0.60 -14.82 -5.78
N SER A 97 1.29 -15.31 -4.74
CA SER A 97 1.44 -16.74 -4.44
C SER A 97 0.36 -17.30 -3.51
N LYS A 98 -0.53 -16.43 -2.99
CA LYS A 98 -1.55 -16.80 -2.00
C LYS A 98 -2.97 -16.43 -2.46
N PRO A 99 -3.61 -17.25 -3.31
CA PRO A 99 -4.97 -17.00 -3.82
C PRO A 99 -6.02 -16.80 -2.73
N GLU A 100 -5.84 -17.42 -1.56
CA GLU A 100 -6.72 -17.25 -0.41
C GLU A 100 -6.79 -15.81 0.11
N THR A 101 -5.82 -14.97 -0.21
CA THR A 101 -5.78 -13.54 0.19
C THR A 101 -6.40 -12.61 -0.83
N PHE A 102 -6.74 -13.06 -2.04
CA PHE A 102 -7.21 -12.18 -3.12
C PHE A 102 -8.57 -11.55 -2.81
N ARG A 103 -9.46 -12.26 -2.13
CA ARG A 103 -10.75 -11.71 -1.70
C ARG A 103 -10.56 -10.55 -0.72
N GLU A 104 -9.64 -10.69 0.20
CA GLU A 104 -9.30 -9.63 1.15
C GLU A 104 -8.65 -8.43 0.43
N ALA A 105 -7.72 -8.68 -0.48
CA ALA A 105 -7.08 -7.64 -1.29
C ALA A 105 -8.12 -6.84 -2.07
N ARG A 106 -9.10 -7.49 -2.66
CA ARG A 106 -10.22 -6.85 -3.35
C ARG A 106 -11.05 -5.99 -2.39
N SER A 107 -11.38 -6.51 -1.22
CA SER A 107 -12.15 -5.76 -0.21
C SER A 107 -11.41 -4.49 0.23
N ILE A 108 -10.08 -4.58 0.42
CA ILE A 108 -9.24 -3.43 0.75
C ILE A 108 -9.24 -2.41 -0.39
N LEU A 109 -9.07 -2.86 -1.62
CA LEU A 109 -9.12 -2.01 -2.81
C LEU A 109 -10.44 -1.22 -2.88
N GLU A 110 -11.57 -1.89 -2.73
CA GLU A 110 -12.89 -1.26 -2.75
C GLU A 110 -13.05 -0.23 -1.62
N THR A 111 -12.52 -0.53 -0.43
CA THR A 111 -12.54 0.37 0.72
C THR A 111 -11.74 1.65 0.45
N PHE A 112 -10.52 1.53 -0.08
CA PHE A 112 -9.68 2.71 -0.38
C PHE A 112 -10.25 3.55 -1.54
N ARG A 113 -10.84 2.92 -2.55
CA ARG A 113 -11.55 3.66 -3.61
C ARG A 113 -12.73 4.47 -3.07
N ALA A 114 -13.40 3.99 -2.02
CA ALA A 114 -14.49 4.70 -1.38
C ALA A 114 -14.04 5.90 -0.54
N TYR A 115 -12.81 5.89 -0.02
CA TYR A 115 -12.27 7.01 0.76
C TYR A 115 -11.97 8.24 -0.11
N ALA A 116 -11.40 8.04 -1.28
CA ALA A 116 -11.07 9.12 -2.19
C ALA A 116 -11.00 8.63 -3.66
N PRO A 117 -11.51 9.43 -4.61
CA PRO A 117 -11.43 9.12 -6.05
C PRO A 117 -10.03 9.49 -6.58
N THR A 118 -9.00 8.81 -6.11
CA THR A 118 -7.62 9.03 -6.52
C THR A 118 -7.09 7.88 -7.37
N PRO A 119 -6.08 8.12 -8.22
CA PRO A 119 -5.41 7.06 -8.97
C PRO A 119 -4.85 5.97 -8.08
N TYR A 120 -4.84 4.75 -8.57
CA TYR A 120 -4.21 3.63 -7.90
C TYR A 120 -3.58 2.65 -8.88
N VAL A 121 -2.62 1.90 -8.39
CA VAL A 121 -2.01 0.77 -9.09
C VAL A 121 -2.04 -0.47 -8.21
N VAL A 122 -2.02 -1.64 -8.81
CA VAL A 122 -1.93 -2.91 -8.09
C VAL A 122 -0.54 -3.50 -8.33
N ALA A 123 0.16 -3.80 -7.26
CA ALA A 123 1.44 -4.48 -7.31
C ALA A 123 1.24 -5.98 -7.04
N ALA A 124 1.40 -6.78 -8.09
CA ALA A 124 1.40 -8.23 -8.01
C ALA A 124 2.73 -8.72 -7.44
N ASN A 125 2.85 -8.71 -6.10
CA ASN A 125 4.10 -8.98 -5.41
C ASN A 125 4.45 -10.47 -5.37
N LYS A 126 5.70 -10.76 -5.06
CA LYS A 126 6.29 -12.10 -4.98
C LYS A 126 6.30 -12.85 -6.32
N GLN A 127 6.54 -12.13 -7.41
CA GLN A 127 6.64 -12.71 -8.75
C GLN A 127 7.83 -13.67 -8.93
N ASP A 128 8.79 -13.64 -8.03
CA ASP A 128 9.89 -14.61 -7.91
C ASP A 128 9.45 -15.96 -7.29
N HIS A 129 8.25 -16.05 -6.74
CA HIS A 129 7.71 -17.28 -6.18
C HIS A 129 7.16 -18.19 -7.29
N ALA A 130 7.40 -19.52 -7.17
CA ALA A 130 6.99 -20.50 -8.19
C ALA A 130 5.46 -20.56 -8.40
N ASP A 131 4.67 -20.29 -7.35
CA ASP A 131 3.21 -20.33 -7.39
C ASP A 131 2.57 -18.94 -7.65
N ALA A 132 3.37 -17.95 -8.03
CA ALA A 132 2.87 -16.60 -8.27
C ALA A 132 1.93 -16.56 -9.48
N TRP A 133 0.76 -15.97 -9.28
CA TRP A 133 -0.15 -15.67 -10.38
C TRP A 133 0.36 -14.48 -11.20
N LYS A 134 0.12 -14.53 -12.50
CA LYS A 134 0.47 -13.42 -13.40
C LYS A 134 -0.43 -12.20 -13.14
N PRO A 135 0.05 -10.97 -13.39
CA PRO A 135 -0.77 -9.77 -13.27
C PRO A 135 -2.11 -9.84 -14.01
N GLU A 136 -2.14 -10.42 -15.21
CA GLU A 136 -3.35 -10.56 -16.01
C GLU A 136 -4.42 -11.43 -15.31
N ASP A 137 -3.98 -12.52 -14.68
CA ASP A 137 -4.88 -13.42 -13.94
C ASP A 137 -5.38 -12.76 -12.65
N LEU A 138 -4.52 -11.97 -11.99
CA LEU A 138 -4.90 -11.18 -10.82
C LEU A 138 -5.94 -10.11 -11.15
N ARG A 139 -5.87 -9.49 -12.31
CA ARG A 139 -6.89 -8.53 -12.78
C ARG A 139 -8.27 -9.16 -12.74
N ILE A 140 -8.39 -10.38 -13.22
CA ILE A 140 -9.66 -11.14 -13.23
C ILE A 140 -10.07 -11.50 -11.80
N ALA A 141 -9.16 -12.02 -10.99
CA ALA A 141 -9.44 -12.42 -9.60
C ALA A 141 -9.87 -11.24 -8.73
N LEU A 142 -9.31 -10.07 -8.93
CA LEU A 142 -9.64 -8.84 -8.22
C LEU A 142 -10.83 -8.08 -8.84
N ARG A 143 -11.35 -8.56 -9.98
CA ARG A 143 -12.46 -7.95 -10.73
C ARG A 143 -12.21 -6.48 -11.07
N ILE A 144 -11.02 -6.19 -11.58
CA ILE A 144 -10.66 -4.85 -12.02
C ILE A 144 -11.04 -4.72 -13.49
N GLU A 145 -12.15 -4.04 -13.76
CA GLU A 145 -12.71 -3.86 -15.10
C GLU A 145 -12.11 -2.66 -15.84
N ASP A 146 -11.64 -1.66 -15.10
CA ASP A 146 -11.02 -0.46 -15.68
C ASP A 146 -9.65 -0.80 -16.26
N GLU A 147 -9.53 -0.73 -17.58
CA GLU A 147 -8.31 -1.01 -18.31
C GLU A 147 -7.18 0.02 -18.06
N ASN A 148 -7.52 1.22 -17.58
CA ASN A 148 -6.55 2.25 -17.26
C ASN A 148 -5.80 1.95 -15.95
N VAL A 149 -6.37 1.12 -15.08
CA VAL A 149 -5.69 0.69 -13.86
C VAL A 149 -4.53 -0.24 -14.20
N LYS A 150 -3.33 0.12 -13.78
CA LYS A 150 -2.13 -0.68 -13.99
C LYS A 150 -2.01 -1.77 -12.93
N LEU A 151 -1.84 -3.01 -13.40
CA LEU A 151 -1.36 -4.13 -12.58
C LEU A 151 0.06 -4.44 -13.00
N LEU A 152 0.98 -4.31 -12.06
CA LEU A 152 2.42 -4.44 -12.32
C LEU A 152 3.00 -5.64 -11.59
N PRO A 153 3.88 -6.40 -12.23
CA PRO A 153 4.66 -7.40 -11.51
C PRO A 153 5.54 -6.70 -10.48
N CYS A 154 5.71 -7.28 -9.30
CA CYS A 154 6.52 -6.72 -8.24
C CYS A 154 7.28 -7.81 -7.49
N ILE A 155 8.49 -7.45 -7.09
CA ILE A 155 9.31 -8.14 -6.11
C ILE A 155 9.73 -7.05 -5.11
N ALA A 156 9.08 -6.99 -3.96
CA ALA A 156 9.21 -5.86 -3.02
C ALA A 156 10.63 -5.66 -2.47
N THR A 157 11.50 -6.66 -2.57
CA THR A 157 12.91 -6.59 -2.20
C THR A 157 13.83 -6.11 -3.34
N ASP A 158 13.29 -5.92 -4.53
CA ASP A 158 14.04 -5.46 -5.71
C ASP A 158 13.66 -4.00 -6.04
N ILE A 159 14.65 -3.11 -5.98
CA ILE A 159 14.45 -1.67 -6.16
C ILE A 159 13.89 -1.29 -7.54
N GLU A 160 14.24 -2.04 -8.59
CA GLU A 160 13.77 -1.72 -9.94
C GLU A 160 12.26 -1.96 -10.07
N TYR A 161 11.75 -3.07 -9.52
CA TYR A 161 10.31 -3.34 -9.49
C TYR A 161 9.54 -2.33 -8.64
N VAL A 162 10.07 -1.99 -7.47
CA VAL A 162 9.43 -1.00 -6.58
C VAL A 162 9.39 0.38 -7.23
N ARG A 163 10.49 0.78 -7.88
CA ARG A 163 10.57 2.05 -8.61
C ARG A 163 9.54 2.11 -9.74
N GLU A 164 9.40 1.06 -10.53
CA GLU A 164 8.44 1.01 -11.64
C GLU A 164 6.99 1.18 -11.14
N VAL A 165 6.61 0.49 -10.07
CA VAL A 165 5.28 0.63 -9.47
C VAL A 165 5.01 2.07 -9.02
N LEU A 166 5.97 2.71 -8.37
CA LEU A 166 5.81 4.09 -7.90
C LEU A 166 5.79 5.11 -9.04
N LEU A 167 6.59 4.89 -10.09
CA LEU A 167 6.58 5.76 -11.27
C LEU A 167 5.25 5.70 -12.01
N GLU A 168 4.68 4.52 -12.21
CA GLU A 168 3.37 4.37 -12.86
C GLU A 168 2.26 5.06 -12.05
N LEU A 169 2.29 4.96 -10.72
CA LEU A 169 1.35 5.69 -9.88
C LEU A 169 1.56 7.20 -9.98
N LEU A 170 2.81 7.65 -9.93
CA LEU A 170 3.13 9.08 -10.03
C LEU A 170 2.66 9.67 -11.37
N TYR A 171 2.88 8.97 -12.49
CA TYR A 171 2.39 9.40 -13.80
C TYR A 171 0.85 9.51 -13.82
N SER A 172 0.16 8.53 -13.25
CA SER A 172 -1.32 8.57 -13.16
C SER A 172 -1.81 9.76 -12.33
N ILE A 173 -1.11 10.11 -11.25
CA ILE A 173 -1.42 11.30 -10.42
C ILE A 173 -1.21 12.60 -11.22
N LEU A 174 -0.09 12.70 -11.91
CA LEU A 174 0.22 13.90 -12.72
C LEU A 174 -0.78 14.09 -13.86
N GLU A 175 -1.15 13.03 -14.56
CA GLU A 175 -2.17 13.08 -15.62
C GLU A 175 -3.53 13.57 -15.10
N GLU A 176 -3.93 13.13 -13.91
CA GLU A 176 -5.18 13.58 -13.30
C GLU A 176 -5.11 15.07 -12.89
N MET A 177 -3.97 15.51 -12.37
CA MET A 177 -3.77 16.91 -11.99
C MET A 177 -3.79 17.84 -13.20
N ASP A 178 -3.27 17.41 -14.36
CA ASP A 178 -3.25 18.21 -15.60
C ASP A 178 -4.62 18.24 -16.29
N SER A 179 -5.50 17.30 -15.95
CA SER A 179 -6.84 17.17 -16.55
C SER A 179 -7.93 17.97 -15.82
N ASN A 180 -7.63 18.51 -14.63
CA ASN A 180 -8.51 19.31 -13.77
C ASN A 180 -8.11 20.80 -13.81
#